data_9a5ba4e64d1b0c237a691328b50801f8
#
_entry.id   9a5ba4e64d1b0c237a691328b50801f8
#
_cell.length_a   1.000
_cell.length_b   1.000
_cell.length_c   1.000
_cell.angle_alpha   90.00
_cell.angle_beta   90.00
_cell.angle_gamma   90.00
#
_symmetry.space_group_name_H-M   'P 1'
#
loop_
_entity.id
_entity.type
_entity.pdbx_description
1 polymer ?
#
loop_
_entity_poly.entity_id
_entity_poly.type
_entity_poly.pdbx_seq_one_letter_code
_entity_poly.pdbx_strand_id
1 'polypeptide(L)'
;MKTSKHSTRQILFREAKRGKPEALLPSPGEIHYLWWYMQGSIMDPDVRRRLRNAWGFCARHAWIALWVESSFRHSFLMGPAMVYEDIIEKAVRVIDTRGPMKNLQILAGLRERGNCLLCDMVSEENKRNNIRPDRVLRGQDRSELRRFARRTRGYWEQWACGRCSGDDTWVRCRLHLMEDARNGSISEITHHRSMLHELKKHITAYSNGFRWELRGTATAHDMAAMIG
;
A
#
# COMPACT_ATOMS: atom_id res chain seq x y z
N MET A 1 -17.80 -14.28 18.23
CA MET A 1 -16.48 -13.78 18.69
C MET A 1 -15.78 -13.16 17.49
N LYS A 2 -15.76 -11.82 17.36
CA LYS A 2 -15.04 -11.11 16.31
C LYS A 2 -13.61 -10.87 16.80
N THR A 3 -12.67 -11.72 16.38
CA THR A 3 -11.24 -11.48 16.60
C THR A 3 -10.86 -10.23 15.85
N SER A 4 -10.41 -9.25 16.59
CA SER A 4 -10.03 -7.91 16.13
C SER A 4 -8.96 -7.99 15.02
N LYS A 5 -9.26 -7.47 13.81
CA LYS A 5 -8.31 -7.31 12.70
C LYS A 5 -7.05 -6.49 13.10
N HIS A 6 -7.09 -5.76 14.21
CA HIS A 6 -5.97 -5.05 14.83
C HIS A 6 -4.86 -5.98 15.31
N SER A 7 -5.22 -7.14 15.87
CA SER A 7 -4.27 -8.12 16.40
C SER A 7 -3.30 -8.64 15.35
N THR A 8 -3.80 -8.91 14.14
CA THR A 8 -2.98 -9.49 13.06
C THR A 8 -1.93 -8.52 12.53
N ARG A 9 -2.24 -7.22 12.44
CA ARG A 9 -1.32 -6.20 11.93
C ARG A 9 -0.20 -5.88 12.94
N GLN A 10 -0.54 -5.79 14.22
CA GLN A 10 0.44 -5.64 15.29
C GLN A 10 1.34 -6.88 15.40
N ILE A 11 0.79 -8.07 15.19
CA ILE A 11 1.53 -9.33 15.18
C ILE A 11 2.52 -9.34 13.99
N LEU A 12 2.08 -9.02 12.77
CA LEU A 12 2.94 -9.02 11.58
C LEU A 12 4.08 -7.98 11.68
N PHE A 13 3.81 -6.79 12.23
CA PHE A 13 4.86 -5.78 12.43
C PHE A 13 5.81 -6.14 13.58
N ARG A 14 5.30 -6.75 14.66
CA ARG A 14 6.12 -7.28 15.77
C ARG A 14 6.92 -8.51 15.35
N GLU A 15 6.38 -9.37 14.50
CA GLU A 15 7.08 -10.53 13.94
C GLU A 15 8.15 -10.13 12.93
N ALA A 16 7.92 -9.11 12.11
CA ALA A 16 8.94 -8.50 11.26
C ALA A 16 10.10 -7.90 12.09
N LYS A 17 9.81 -7.25 13.22
CA LYS A 17 10.83 -6.79 14.19
C LYS A 17 11.52 -7.95 14.93
N ARG A 18 10.83 -9.08 15.15
CA ARG A 18 11.36 -10.26 15.88
C ARG A 18 12.11 -11.27 15.01
N GLY A 19 12.36 -10.93 13.74
CA GLY A 19 13.27 -11.72 12.91
C GLY A 19 12.72 -13.06 12.39
N LYS A 20 11.40 -13.21 12.24
CA LYS A 20 10.82 -14.32 11.46
C LYS A 20 10.50 -13.87 10.03
N PRO A 21 11.51 -13.84 9.13
CA PRO A 21 11.33 -13.35 7.75
C PRO A 21 10.46 -14.29 6.90
N GLU A 22 10.26 -15.53 7.32
CA GLU A 22 9.52 -16.55 6.56
C GLU A 22 8.02 -16.28 6.52
N ALA A 23 7.44 -15.67 7.56
CA ALA A 23 6.01 -15.33 7.61
C ALA A 23 5.62 -14.24 6.59
N LEU A 24 6.60 -13.52 6.02
CA LEU A 24 6.39 -12.49 5.01
C LEU A 24 6.76 -12.94 3.59
N LEU A 25 7.31 -14.15 3.40
CA LEU A 25 7.62 -14.65 2.06
C LEU A 25 6.32 -14.78 1.26
N PRO A 26 6.30 -14.26 0.01
CA PRO A 26 5.16 -14.46 -0.86
C PRO A 26 5.03 -15.94 -1.21
N SER A 27 3.82 -16.46 -1.06
CA SER A 27 3.50 -17.83 -1.50
C SER A 27 3.49 -17.94 -3.03
N PRO A 28 3.60 -19.15 -3.59
CA PRO A 28 3.50 -19.33 -5.03
C PRO A 28 2.21 -18.76 -5.63
N GLY A 29 1.06 -18.92 -4.95
CA GLY A 29 -0.23 -18.37 -5.39
C GLY A 29 -0.24 -16.84 -5.40
N GLU A 30 0.33 -16.19 -4.37
CA GLU A 30 0.46 -14.72 -4.31
C GLU A 30 1.34 -14.20 -5.44
N ILE A 31 2.48 -14.87 -5.71
CA ILE A 31 3.38 -14.49 -6.81
C ILE A 31 2.68 -14.64 -8.16
N HIS A 32 1.97 -15.75 -8.37
CA HIS A 32 1.26 -15.98 -9.62
C HIS A 32 0.19 -14.94 -9.86
N TYR A 33 -0.66 -14.69 -8.87
CA TYR A 33 -1.72 -13.70 -8.96
C TYR A 33 -1.17 -12.30 -9.21
N LEU A 34 -0.17 -11.85 -8.45
CA LEU A 34 0.42 -10.53 -8.61
C LEU A 34 1.11 -10.37 -9.96
N TRP A 35 1.79 -11.42 -10.44
CA TRP A 35 2.39 -11.38 -11.76
C TRP A 35 1.32 -11.21 -12.87
N TRP A 36 0.23 -11.98 -12.80
CA TRP A 36 -0.89 -11.84 -13.73
C TRP A 36 -1.60 -10.49 -13.60
N TYR A 37 -1.80 -10.03 -12.37
CA TYR A 37 -2.38 -8.73 -12.07
C TYR A 37 -1.60 -7.59 -12.73
N MET A 38 -0.28 -7.58 -12.63
CA MET A 38 0.60 -6.59 -13.25
C MET A 38 0.59 -6.66 -14.79
N GLN A 39 0.31 -7.82 -15.38
CA GLN A 39 0.27 -7.98 -16.84
C GLN A 39 -0.99 -7.37 -17.50
N GLY A 40 -2.00 -7.01 -16.75
CA GLY A 40 -3.19 -6.41 -17.38
C GLY A 40 -4.40 -6.19 -16.48
N SER A 41 -4.69 -7.08 -15.54
CA SER A 41 -5.91 -6.96 -14.73
C SER A 41 -5.93 -5.72 -13.82
N ILE A 42 -4.79 -5.07 -13.61
CA ILE A 42 -4.70 -3.77 -12.93
C ILE A 42 -5.51 -2.68 -13.64
N MET A 43 -5.73 -2.79 -14.94
CA MET A 43 -6.53 -1.86 -15.74
C MET A 43 -8.02 -2.17 -15.69
N ASP A 44 -8.43 -3.35 -15.18
CA ASP A 44 -9.82 -3.75 -15.08
C ASP A 44 -10.58 -2.83 -14.11
N PRO A 45 -11.69 -2.21 -14.55
CA PRO A 45 -12.46 -1.30 -13.71
C PRO A 45 -13.03 -1.95 -12.45
N ASP A 46 -13.41 -3.23 -12.50
CA ASP A 46 -13.95 -3.96 -11.35
C ASP A 46 -12.87 -4.28 -10.34
N VAL A 47 -11.69 -4.67 -10.80
CA VAL A 47 -10.50 -4.86 -9.95
C VAL A 47 -10.15 -3.56 -9.25
N ARG A 48 -10.07 -2.44 -9.97
CA ARG A 48 -9.81 -1.12 -9.39
C ARG A 48 -10.89 -0.67 -8.41
N ARG A 49 -12.17 -0.95 -8.71
CA ARG A 49 -13.29 -0.67 -7.80
C ARG A 49 -13.17 -1.47 -6.50
N ARG A 50 -12.85 -2.77 -6.58
CA ARG A 50 -12.62 -3.61 -5.39
C ARG A 50 -11.47 -3.10 -4.54
N LEU A 51 -10.34 -2.75 -5.14
CA LEU A 51 -9.20 -2.16 -4.46
C LEU A 51 -9.57 -0.84 -3.77
N ARG A 52 -10.26 0.07 -4.46
CA ARG A 52 -10.73 1.31 -3.85
C ARG A 52 -11.67 1.08 -2.67
N ASN A 53 -12.56 0.08 -2.74
CA ASN A 53 -13.46 -0.26 -1.64
C ASN A 53 -12.72 -0.83 -0.44
N ALA A 54 -11.70 -1.63 -0.65
CA ALA A 54 -10.84 -2.22 0.38
C ALA A 54 -9.75 -1.27 0.90
N TRP A 55 -9.64 -0.04 0.37
CA TRP A 55 -8.52 0.87 0.65
C TRP A 55 -7.15 0.27 0.26
N GLY A 56 -7.09 -0.34 -0.91
CA GLY A 56 -5.92 -1.00 -1.45
C GLY A 56 -5.77 -2.44 -0.97
N PHE A 57 -4.56 -2.88 -0.91
CA PHE A 57 -4.21 -4.17 -0.32
C PHE A 57 -4.14 -4.06 1.22
N CYS A 58 -4.31 -5.18 1.92
CA CYS A 58 -3.98 -5.23 3.35
C CYS A 58 -2.47 -5.01 3.56
N ALA A 59 -2.07 -4.71 4.80
CA ALA A 59 -0.67 -4.37 5.11
C ALA A 59 0.35 -5.40 4.59
N ARG A 60 0.04 -6.71 4.70
CA ARG A 60 0.89 -7.78 4.18
C ARG A 60 0.97 -7.74 2.65
N HIS A 61 -0.19 -7.70 1.98
CA HIS A 61 -0.23 -7.78 0.52
C HIS A 61 0.23 -6.50 -0.18
N ALA A 62 0.17 -5.33 0.47
CA ALA A 62 0.78 -4.11 -0.04
C ALA A 62 2.31 -4.28 -0.18
N TRP A 63 2.98 -4.80 0.86
CA TRP A 63 4.41 -5.09 0.80
C TRP A 63 4.76 -6.20 -0.20
N ILE A 64 3.96 -7.26 -0.27
CA ILE A 64 4.17 -8.35 -1.22
C ILE A 64 4.01 -7.85 -2.66
N ALA A 65 3.06 -6.94 -2.94
CA ALA A 65 2.90 -6.36 -4.27
C ALA A 65 4.14 -5.57 -4.70
N LEU A 66 4.67 -4.70 -3.83
CA LEU A 66 5.93 -3.98 -4.09
C LEU A 66 7.09 -4.97 -4.31
N TRP A 67 7.18 -5.99 -3.47
CA TRP A 67 8.23 -6.99 -3.54
C TRP A 67 8.20 -7.76 -4.86
N VAL A 68 7.07 -8.38 -5.18
CA VAL A 68 6.93 -9.21 -6.38
C VAL A 68 7.19 -8.38 -7.64
N GLU A 69 6.63 -7.18 -7.75
CA GLU A 69 6.85 -6.35 -8.92
C GLU A 69 8.32 -5.93 -9.07
N SER A 70 8.96 -5.52 -7.99
CA SER A 70 10.37 -5.13 -8.03
C SER A 70 11.28 -6.29 -8.48
N SER A 71 10.92 -7.53 -8.18
CA SER A 71 11.68 -8.72 -8.55
C SER A 71 11.58 -9.05 -10.05
N PHE A 72 10.45 -8.72 -10.70
CA PHE A 72 10.24 -8.97 -12.12
C PHE A 72 10.76 -7.88 -13.06
N ARG A 73 11.03 -6.68 -12.57
CA ARG A 73 11.70 -5.56 -13.28
C ARG A 73 11.06 -5.10 -14.60
N HIS A 74 9.77 -5.37 -14.83
CA HIS A 74 9.12 -4.95 -16.08
C HIS A 74 8.98 -3.43 -16.16
N SER A 75 8.46 -2.83 -15.10
CA SER A 75 8.36 -1.38 -14.93
C SER A 75 8.35 -1.17 -13.43
N PHE A 76 9.49 -0.88 -12.86
CA PHE A 76 9.71 -0.89 -11.42
C PHE A 76 8.61 -0.12 -10.66
N LEU A 77 7.81 -0.85 -9.89
CA LEU A 77 6.68 -0.35 -9.08
C LEU A 77 5.56 0.38 -9.85
N MET A 78 5.41 0.18 -11.16
CA MET A 78 4.33 0.79 -11.94
C MET A 78 2.95 0.36 -11.47
N GLY A 79 2.74 -0.94 -11.26
CA GLY A 79 1.46 -1.48 -10.80
C GLY A 79 1.04 -0.93 -9.43
N PRO A 80 1.87 -1.04 -8.39
CA PRO A 80 1.62 -0.36 -7.13
C PRO A 80 1.39 1.15 -7.28
N ALA A 81 2.13 1.87 -8.14
CA ALA A 81 1.93 3.30 -8.35
C ALA A 81 0.49 3.61 -8.79
N MET A 82 -0.03 2.88 -9.77
CA MET A 82 -1.41 3.06 -10.24
C MET A 82 -2.46 2.80 -9.15
N VAL A 83 -2.24 1.77 -8.32
CA VAL A 83 -3.13 1.49 -7.18
C VAL A 83 -3.05 2.58 -6.14
N TYR A 84 -1.84 3.01 -5.79
CA TYR A 84 -1.63 4.02 -4.76
C TYR A 84 -2.12 5.40 -5.21
N GLU A 85 -2.02 5.72 -6.49
CA GLU A 85 -2.63 6.92 -7.05
C GLU A 85 -4.16 6.94 -6.84
N ASP A 86 -4.85 5.85 -7.14
CA ASP A 86 -6.29 5.71 -6.86
C ASP A 86 -6.62 5.86 -5.37
N ILE A 87 -5.81 5.28 -4.50
CA ILE A 87 -6.05 5.29 -3.05
C ILE A 87 -5.76 6.65 -2.45
N ILE A 88 -4.66 7.31 -2.84
CA ILE A 88 -4.33 8.64 -2.34
C ILE A 88 -5.32 9.69 -2.83
N GLU A 89 -5.83 9.58 -4.06
CA GLU A 89 -6.93 10.42 -4.54
C GLU A 89 -8.20 10.27 -3.72
N LYS A 90 -8.55 9.03 -3.36
CA LYS A 90 -9.66 8.77 -2.46
C LYS A 90 -9.40 9.36 -1.07
N ALA A 91 -8.18 9.20 -0.53
CA ALA A 91 -7.82 9.73 0.78
C ALA A 91 -7.93 11.26 0.82
N VAL A 92 -7.39 11.95 -0.18
CA VAL A 92 -7.49 13.40 -0.33
C VAL A 92 -8.96 13.84 -0.38
N ARG A 93 -9.80 13.21 -1.22
CA ARG A 93 -11.24 13.55 -1.30
C ARG A 93 -11.96 13.38 0.04
N VAL A 94 -11.63 12.32 0.79
CA VAL A 94 -12.23 12.07 2.11
C VAL A 94 -11.79 13.12 3.13
N ILE A 95 -10.51 13.46 3.18
CA ILE A 95 -9.97 14.42 4.16
C ILE A 95 -10.32 15.88 3.81
N ASP A 96 -10.53 16.17 2.52
CA ASP A 96 -10.96 17.49 2.06
C ASP A 96 -12.46 17.77 2.29
N THR A 97 -13.20 16.81 2.83
CA THR A 97 -14.62 16.98 3.16
C THR A 97 -14.84 18.20 4.07
N ARG A 98 -15.82 19.05 3.71
CA ARG A 98 -16.18 20.28 4.42
C ARG A 98 -17.61 20.20 4.95
N GLY A 99 -17.96 21.09 5.86
CA GLY A 99 -19.30 21.22 6.40
C GLY A 99 -19.43 20.82 7.87
N PRO A 100 -20.61 20.99 8.47
CA PRO A 100 -20.83 20.82 9.91
C PRO A 100 -20.62 19.37 10.37
N MET A 101 -20.86 18.39 9.50
CA MET A 101 -20.69 16.95 9.81
C MET A 101 -19.41 16.35 9.23
N LYS A 102 -18.42 17.19 8.88
CA LYS A 102 -17.19 16.75 8.22
C LYS A 102 -16.50 15.57 8.91
N ASN A 103 -16.43 15.58 10.23
CA ASN A 103 -15.74 14.56 11.00
C ASN A 103 -16.40 13.17 10.86
N LEU A 104 -17.71 13.11 10.94
CA LEU A 104 -18.49 11.88 10.71
C LEU A 104 -18.33 11.38 9.28
N GLN A 105 -18.37 12.29 8.31
CA GLN A 105 -18.18 11.96 6.89
C GLN A 105 -16.76 11.45 6.62
N ILE A 106 -15.75 12.06 7.21
CA ILE A 106 -14.35 11.60 7.12
C ILE A 106 -14.21 10.18 7.72
N LEU A 107 -14.72 9.97 8.94
CA LEU A 107 -14.69 8.65 9.58
C LEU A 107 -15.42 7.58 8.74
N ALA A 108 -16.59 7.92 8.22
CA ALA A 108 -17.35 7.03 7.34
C ALA A 108 -16.61 6.75 6.01
N GLY A 109 -15.96 7.77 5.46
CA GLY A 109 -15.17 7.67 4.24
C GLY A 109 -13.91 6.81 4.41
N LEU A 110 -13.26 6.87 5.57
CA LEU A 110 -12.06 6.07 5.87
C LEU A 110 -12.34 4.59 6.13
N ARG A 111 -13.60 4.17 6.29
CA ARG A 111 -13.94 2.76 6.51
C ARG A 111 -13.70 1.91 5.26
N GLU A 112 -13.22 0.69 5.48
CA GLU A 112 -13.19 -0.35 4.45
C GLU A 112 -14.61 -0.83 4.14
N ARG A 113 -14.92 -0.99 2.84
CA ARG A 113 -16.18 -1.53 2.34
C ARG A 113 -16.02 -2.88 1.63
N GLY A 114 -14.85 -3.49 1.73
CA GLY A 114 -14.54 -4.77 1.12
C GLY A 114 -13.29 -5.40 1.72
N ASN A 115 -13.04 -6.64 1.36
CA ASN A 115 -11.85 -7.36 1.74
C ASN A 115 -10.67 -7.02 0.82
N CYS A 116 -9.46 -7.31 1.26
CA CYS A 116 -8.29 -7.26 0.40
C CYS A 116 -8.44 -8.23 -0.76
N LEU A 117 -8.34 -7.71 -1.98
CA LEU A 117 -8.51 -8.49 -3.20
C LEU A 117 -7.62 -9.75 -3.22
N LEU A 118 -6.36 -9.61 -2.82
CA LEU A 118 -5.42 -10.73 -2.83
C LEU A 118 -5.74 -11.78 -1.76
N CYS A 119 -6.27 -11.38 -0.61
CA CYS A 119 -6.75 -12.32 0.40
C CYS A 119 -7.89 -13.21 -0.12
N ASP A 120 -8.82 -12.62 -0.89
CA ASP A 120 -9.94 -13.35 -1.46
C ASP A 120 -9.46 -14.32 -2.57
N MET A 121 -8.57 -13.85 -3.46
CA MET A 121 -8.13 -14.62 -4.63
C MET A 121 -7.18 -15.76 -4.28
N VAL A 122 -6.23 -15.55 -3.38
CA VAL A 122 -5.23 -16.58 -3.03
C VAL A 122 -5.86 -17.77 -2.29
N SER A 123 -6.96 -17.56 -1.57
CA SER A 123 -7.68 -18.67 -0.93
C SER A 123 -8.23 -19.68 -1.96
N GLU A 124 -8.53 -19.24 -3.18
CA GLU A 124 -9.02 -20.10 -4.27
C GLU A 124 -7.88 -20.69 -5.12
N GLU A 125 -6.80 -19.92 -5.35
CA GLU A 125 -5.68 -20.32 -6.22
C GLU A 125 -4.66 -21.25 -5.56
N ASN A 126 -4.55 -21.30 -4.25
CA ASN A 126 -3.70 -22.29 -3.56
C ASN A 126 -4.05 -23.75 -3.90
N LYS A 127 -5.16 -23.98 -4.61
CA LYS A 127 -5.58 -25.27 -5.13
C LYS A 127 -5.00 -25.60 -6.51
N ARG A 128 -4.34 -24.64 -7.20
CA ARG A 128 -3.77 -24.82 -8.55
C ARG A 128 -2.24 -24.79 -8.49
N ASN A 129 -1.63 -25.96 -8.34
CA ASN A 129 -0.18 -26.13 -8.12
C ASN A 129 0.69 -26.10 -9.39
N ASN A 130 0.34 -25.34 -10.43
CA ASN A 130 1.10 -25.33 -11.70
C ASN A 130 1.95 -24.08 -11.93
N ILE A 131 2.54 -23.54 -10.87
CA ILE A 131 3.41 -22.36 -11.00
C ILE A 131 4.85 -22.81 -11.23
N ARG A 132 5.48 -22.28 -12.27
CA ARG A 132 6.86 -22.58 -12.61
C ARG A 132 7.79 -22.25 -11.43
N PRO A 133 8.67 -23.19 -11.01
CA PRO A 133 9.55 -22.98 -9.85
C PRO A 133 10.50 -21.77 -10.01
N ASP A 134 10.98 -21.50 -11.23
CA ASP A 134 11.84 -20.36 -11.51
C ASP A 134 11.12 -19.02 -11.26
N ARG A 135 9.81 -18.96 -11.56
CA ARG A 135 9.00 -17.77 -11.25
C ARG A 135 8.80 -17.57 -9.76
N VAL A 136 8.61 -18.67 -9.01
CA VAL A 136 8.47 -18.61 -7.55
C VAL A 136 9.77 -18.09 -6.93
N LEU A 137 10.90 -18.68 -7.28
CA LEU A 137 12.22 -18.25 -6.79
C LEU A 137 12.48 -16.77 -7.09
N ARG A 138 12.19 -16.34 -8.31
CA ARG A 138 12.32 -14.93 -8.70
C ARG A 138 11.39 -14.03 -7.91
N GLY A 139 10.11 -14.38 -7.76
CA GLY A 139 9.13 -13.58 -7.02
C GLY A 139 9.43 -13.51 -5.51
N GLN A 140 10.28 -14.40 -4.99
CA GLN A 140 10.75 -14.37 -3.61
C GLN A 140 12.03 -13.55 -3.40
N ASP A 141 12.67 -13.06 -4.47
CA ASP A 141 13.85 -12.20 -4.36
C ASP A 141 13.46 -10.76 -3.97
N ARG A 142 13.80 -10.37 -2.76
CA ARG A 142 13.56 -9.02 -2.20
C ARG A 142 14.75 -8.07 -2.31
N SER A 143 15.82 -8.48 -2.99
CA SER A 143 17.08 -7.73 -3.01
C SER A 143 16.93 -6.32 -3.58
N GLU A 144 16.21 -6.17 -4.68
CA GLU A 144 15.96 -4.89 -5.33
C GLU A 144 15.13 -3.94 -4.46
N LEU A 145 14.00 -4.41 -3.91
CA LEU A 145 13.17 -3.60 -3.04
C LEU A 145 13.93 -3.14 -1.79
N ARG A 146 14.71 -4.04 -1.18
CA ARG A 146 15.53 -3.69 -0.02
C ARG A 146 16.59 -2.66 -0.34
N ARG A 147 17.28 -2.80 -1.47
CA ARG A 147 18.31 -1.86 -1.93
C ARG A 147 17.67 -0.49 -2.17
N PHE A 148 16.55 -0.47 -2.85
CA PHE A 148 15.80 0.73 -3.12
C PHE A 148 15.32 1.43 -1.84
N ALA A 149 14.62 0.72 -0.95
CA ALA A 149 14.12 1.26 0.31
C ALA A 149 15.26 1.84 1.19
N ARG A 150 16.41 1.17 1.28
CA ARG A 150 17.57 1.69 2.02
C ARG A 150 18.13 2.96 1.41
N ARG A 151 18.30 2.99 0.09
CA ARG A 151 18.87 4.15 -0.61
C ARG A 151 17.98 5.39 -0.55
N THR A 152 16.67 5.19 -0.51
CA THR A 152 15.67 6.27 -0.53
C THR A 152 15.07 6.56 0.84
N ARG A 153 15.64 6.01 1.92
CA ARG A 153 15.09 6.10 3.28
C ARG A 153 14.80 7.55 3.69
N GLY A 154 15.72 8.48 3.46
CA GLY A 154 15.56 9.89 3.81
C GLY A 154 14.38 10.60 3.13
N TYR A 155 13.83 10.01 2.05
CA TYR A 155 12.68 10.57 1.34
C TYR A 155 11.34 10.00 1.83
N TRP A 156 11.25 8.69 2.12
CA TRP A 156 9.97 8.06 2.48
C TRP A 156 9.71 8.01 3.98
N GLU A 157 10.73 8.09 4.82
CA GLU A 157 10.60 7.95 6.28
C GLU A 157 9.65 9.02 6.87
N GLN A 158 9.59 10.20 6.29
CA GLN A 158 8.70 11.28 6.70
C GLN A 158 7.21 10.96 6.56
N TRP A 159 6.83 9.99 5.71
CA TRP A 159 5.46 9.55 5.51
C TRP A 159 5.11 8.29 6.29
N ALA A 160 6.06 7.68 6.95
CA ALA A 160 5.83 6.48 7.74
C ALA A 160 5.01 6.79 8.99
N CYS A 161 4.06 5.89 9.29
CA CYS A 161 3.23 6.05 10.48
C CYS A 161 4.03 5.84 11.76
N GLY A 162 4.14 6.85 12.62
CA GLY A 162 4.88 6.78 13.87
C GLY A 162 4.44 5.64 14.78
N ARG A 163 3.12 5.41 14.92
CA ARG A 163 2.63 4.27 15.72
C ARG A 163 2.99 2.91 15.14
N CYS A 164 3.11 2.78 13.81
CA CYS A 164 3.54 1.54 13.18
C CYS A 164 5.04 1.31 13.34
N SER A 165 5.85 2.35 13.19
CA SER A 165 7.31 2.29 13.34
C SER A 165 7.76 2.26 14.80
N GLY A 166 6.94 2.78 15.70
CA GLY A 166 7.26 2.97 17.11
C GLY A 166 8.06 4.26 17.36
N ASP A 167 7.94 5.22 16.45
CA ASP A 167 8.56 6.52 16.52
C ASP A 167 7.53 7.58 16.97
N ASP A 168 7.99 8.69 17.53
CA ASP A 168 7.13 9.77 18.01
C ASP A 168 6.67 10.74 16.91
N THR A 169 6.64 10.28 15.65
CA THR A 169 6.12 11.11 14.57
C THR A 169 4.60 11.27 14.66
N TRP A 170 4.10 12.45 14.27
CA TRP A 170 2.66 12.73 14.23
C TRP A 170 1.94 12.02 13.09
N VAL A 171 2.66 11.48 12.10
CA VAL A 171 2.08 10.79 10.95
C VAL A 171 1.36 9.53 11.37
N ARG A 172 0.15 9.35 10.85
CA ARG A 172 -0.71 8.18 11.12
C ARG A 172 -1.16 7.53 9.83
N CYS A 173 -1.04 6.22 9.76
CA CYS A 173 -1.71 5.47 8.70
C CYS A 173 -3.23 5.54 8.90
N ARG A 174 -3.99 5.20 7.87
CA ARG A 174 -5.45 5.24 7.89
C ARG A 174 -6.09 4.61 9.13
N LEU A 175 -5.58 3.48 9.61
CA LEU A 175 -6.14 2.80 10.77
C LEU A 175 -5.89 3.56 12.07
N HIS A 176 -4.67 4.04 12.28
CA HIS A 176 -4.33 4.82 13.46
C HIS A 176 -5.00 6.20 13.43
N LEU A 177 -5.14 6.82 12.25
CA LEU A 177 -5.90 8.06 12.10
C LEU A 177 -7.38 7.89 12.48
N MET A 178 -7.98 6.74 12.11
CA MET A 178 -9.36 6.42 12.52
C MET A 178 -9.49 6.19 14.03
N GLU A 179 -8.48 5.61 14.66
CA GLU A 179 -8.42 5.43 16.11
C GLU A 179 -8.34 6.78 16.84
N ASP A 180 -7.42 7.64 16.42
CA ASP A 180 -7.23 8.97 16.99
C ASP A 180 -8.51 9.82 16.84
N ALA A 181 -9.13 9.77 15.67
CA ALA A 181 -10.38 10.47 15.41
C ALA A 181 -11.56 9.98 16.28
N ARG A 182 -11.62 8.68 16.60
CA ARG A 182 -12.62 8.13 17.53
C ARG A 182 -12.38 8.59 18.99
N ASN A 183 -11.12 8.80 19.34
CA ASN A 183 -10.72 9.26 20.67
C ASN A 183 -10.76 10.79 20.82
N GLY A 184 -11.30 11.51 19.84
CA GLY A 184 -11.51 12.96 19.89
C GLY A 184 -10.36 13.82 19.35
N SER A 185 -9.27 13.23 18.91
CA SER A 185 -8.10 13.96 18.33
C SER A 185 -8.32 14.37 16.88
N ILE A 186 -9.31 15.23 16.64
CA ILE A 186 -9.71 15.65 15.30
C ILE A 186 -8.71 16.65 14.67
N SER A 187 -7.98 17.40 15.48
CA SER A 187 -6.95 18.33 15.01
C SER A 187 -5.89 17.64 14.16
N GLU A 188 -5.58 16.38 14.44
CA GLU A 188 -4.59 15.59 13.72
C GLU A 188 -5.02 15.29 12.27
N ILE A 189 -6.31 15.17 11.99
CA ILE A 189 -6.83 14.95 10.62
C ILE A 189 -6.43 16.13 9.71
N THR A 190 -6.44 17.34 10.23
CA THR A 190 -6.10 18.54 9.46
C THR A 190 -4.62 18.57 9.07
N HIS A 191 -3.74 18.12 9.95
CA HIS A 191 -2.30 18.01 9.66
C HIS A 191 -2.03 16.98 8.53
N HIS A 192 -2.78 15.88 8.48
CA HIS A 192 -2.64 14.88 7.43
C HIS A 192 -3.05 15.39 6.04
N ARG A 193 -3.86 16.46 5.96
CA ARG A 193 -4.27 17.03 4.68
C ARG A 193 -3.08 17.45 3.82
N SER A 194 -2.21 18.31 4.34
CA SER A 194 -1.05 18.83 3.61
C SER A 194 -0.10 17.69 3.21
N MET A 195 0.13 16.76 4.14
CA MET A 195 0.95 15.57 3.88
C MET A 195 0.37 14.71 2.75
N LEU A 196 -0.95 14.45 2.74
CA LEU A 196 -1.58 13.64 1.70
C LEU A 196 -1.56 14.33 0.33
N HIS A 197 -1.69 15.66 0.28
CA HIS A 197 -1.55 16.40 -0.97
C HIS A 197 -0.12 16.32 -1.51
N GLU A 198 0.88 16.42 -0.65
CA GLU A 198 2.28 16.30 -1.05
C GLU A 198 2.60 14.86 -1.50
N LEU A 199 2.17 13.85 -0.74
CA LEU A 199 2.31 12.45 -1.12
C LEU A 199 1.63 12.16 -2.46
N LYS A 200 0.41 12.68 -2.68
CA LYS A 200 -0.30 12.57 -3.95
C LYS A 200 0.54 13.14 -5.10
N LYS A 201 1.12 14.33 -4.92
CA LYS A 201 1.95 14.98 -5.94
C LYS A 201 3.10 14.07 -6.38
N HIS A 202 3.83 13.48 -5.44
CA HIS A 202 4.93 12.56 -5.73
C HIS A 202 4.47 11.26 -6.39
N ILE A 203 3.41 10.63 -5.88
CA ILE A 203 2.85 9.40 -6.47
C ILE A 203 2.37 9.66 -7.91
N THR A 204 1.66 10.78 -8.13
CA THR A 204 1.20 11.16 -9.48
C THR A 204 2.37 11.50 -10.41
N ALA A 205 3.40 12.19 -9.93
CA ALA A 205 4.61 12.45 -10.72
C ALA A 205 5.30 11.14 -11.12
N TYR A 206 5.40 10.19 -10.19
CA TYR A 206 5.96 8.86 -10.47
C TYR A 206 5.10 8.08 -11.48
N SER A 207 3.79 8.01 -11.29
CA SER A 207 2.85 7.35 -12.20
C SER A 207 2.89 7.96 -13.60
N ASN A 208 2.94 9.29 -13.71
CA ASN A 208 3.07 9.99 -14.98
C ASN A 208 4.42 9.74 -15.68
N GLY A 209 5.48 9.48 -14.94
CA GLY A 209 6.80 9.15 -15.48
C GLY A 209 6.83 7.90 -16.36
N PHE A 210 5.76 7.09 -16.38
CA PHE A 210 5.58 5.95 -17.30
C PHE A 210 4.93 6.34 -18.62
N ARG A 211 4.37 7.55 -18.75
CA ARG A 211 3.84 8.06 -20.02
C ARG A 211 5.00 8.43 -20.94
N TRP A 212 4.81 8.21 -22.23
CA TRP A 212 5.86 8.47 -23.22
C TRP A 212 6.45 9.88 -23.12
N GLU A 213 5.59 10.88 -23.02
CA GLU A 213 5.96 12.31 -23.02
C GLU A 213 6.72 12.73 -21.74
N LEU A 214 6.51 11.99 -20.64
CA LEU A 214 7.06 12.29 -19.31
C LEU A 214 8.08 11.25 -18.84
N ARG A 215 8.51 10.39 -19.74
CA ARG A 215 9.45 9.32 -19.41
C ARG A 215 10.78 9.89 -18.90
N GLY A 216 11.18 9.44 -17.71
CA GLY A 216 12.42 9.87 -17.06
C GLY A 216 12.33 11.18 -16.28
N THR A 217 11.16 11.81 -16.17
CA THR A 217 10.97 13.02 -15.35
C THR A 217 10.80 12.73 -13.86
N ALA A 218 10.39 11.51 -13.48
CA ALA A 218 10.22 11.13 -12.10
C ALA A 218 11.55 11.12 -11.33
N THR A 219 11.57 11.74 -10.17
CA THR A 219 12.74 11.83 -9.29
C THR A 219 12.84 10.64 -8.34
N ALA A 220 13.97 10.49 -7.67
CA ALA A 220 14.13 9.49 -6.60
C ALA A 220 13.14 9.75 -5.44
N HIS A 221 12.76 11.00 -5.19
CA HIS A 221 11.76 11.37 -4.19
C HIS A 221 10.36 10.88 -4.59
N ASP A 222 9.96 11.10 -5.84
CA ASP A 222 8.67 10.64 -6.38
C ASP A 222 8.56 9.12 -6.29
N MET A 223 9.63 8.42 -6.66
CA MET A 223 9.69 6.96 -6.55
C MET A 223 9.64 6.47 -5.10
N ALA A 224 10.28 7.20 -4.18
CA ALA A 224 10.32 6.86 -2.76
C ALA A 224 8.93 6.96 -2.09
N ALA A 225 8.04 7.80 -2.60
CA ALA A 225 6.66 7.91 -2.13
C ALA A 225 5.88 6.57 -2.19
N MET A 226 6.36 5.62 -2.99
CA MET A 226 5.79 4.26 -3.08
C MET A 226 6.08 3.39 -1.84
N ILE A 227 7.02 3.79 -0.99
CA ILE A 227 7.43 3.03 0.20
C ILE A 227 6.78 3.59 1.48
N GLY A 228 6.59 4.92 1.55
CA GLY A 228 5.98 5.62 2.69
C GLY A 228 4.49 5.40 2.78
#